data_ebb244d8a79649308733c9eb2cab5a20
#
_entry.id   ebb244d8a79649308733c9eb2cab5a20
#
_cell.length_a   1.000
_cell.length_b   1.000
_cell.length_c   1.000
_cell.angle_alpha   90.00
_cell.angle_beta   90.00
_cell.angle_gamma   90.00
#
_symmetry.space_group_name_H-M   'P 1'
#
loop_
_entity.id
_entity.type
_entity.pdbx_description
1 polymer ?
#
loop_
_entity_poly.entity_id
_entity_poly.type
_entity_poly.pdbx_seq_one_letter_code
_entity_poly.pdbx_strand_id
1 'polypeptide(L)'
;AFGEDDANVGRNYDLPFVQFVDGKGDLTEETPFAGMFVKDADPEVLKDLDARGLLFDAPKFEHEYPHCWRCDTPLLYYPKESWFVAMTKLRDELVANNNKINWYPDTIRTGRFGKFLENVIDWGISRDRYWGTPLPVWKCDCGHLECIGSIEELKEKALECPEDIELHKPYIDNVYLKCPKCGKKMKRAKEVIDCWFDSGSMPFAQWHYPFENKEMFDNNFP
;
A
#
# COMPACT_ATOMS: atom_id res chain seq x y z
N ALA A 1 12.03 -11.02 -10.00
CA ALA A 1 12.79 -9.88 -9.48
C ALA A 1 13.19 -10.15 -8.03
N PHE A 2 14.42 -9.85 -7.67
CA PHE A 2 14.94 -10.06 -6.31
C PHE A 2 14.72 -8.83 -5.42
N GLY A 3 14.37 -7.70 -6.02
CA GLY A 3 14.09 -6.46 -5.31
C GLY A 3 13.53 -5.38 -6.23
N GLU A 4 13.49 -4.15 -5.73
CA GLU A 4 12.95 -2.99 -6.45
C GLU A 4 13.79 -2.63 -7.67
N ASP A 5 15.11 -2.70 -7.57
CA ASP A 5 16.02 -2.37 -8.67
C ASP A 5 15.84 -3.34 -9.84
N ASP A 6 15.74 -4.65 -9.56
CA ASP A 6 15.46 -5.65 -10.59
C ASP A 6 14.11 -5.42 -11.25
N ALA A 7 13.08 -5.08 -10.45
CA ALA A 7 11.76 -4.76 -10.98
C ALA A 7 11.78 -3.49 -11.85
N ASN A 8 12.60 -2.49 -11.51
CA ASN A 8 12.80 -1.28 -12.31
C ASN A 8 13.50 -1.60 -13.64
N VAL A 9 14.56 -2.41 -13.61
CA VAL A 9 15.23 -2.89 -14.82
C VAL A 9 14.23 -3.67 -15.68
N GLY A 10 13.47 -4.59 -15.08
CA GLY A 10 12.45 -5.36 -15.81
C GLY A 10 11.44 -4.48 -16.53
N ARG A 11 10.93 -3.44 -15.85
CA ARG A 11 10.00 -2.47 -16.45
C ARG A 11 10.64 -1.64 -17.57
N ASN A 12 11.87 -1.19 -17.37
CA ASN A 12 12.57 -0.34 -18.35
C ASN A 12 12.92 -1.09 -19.65
N TYR A 13 13.11 -2.39 -19.57
CA TYR A 13 13.46 -3.24 -20.71
C TYR A 13 12.30 -4.14 -21.16
N ASP A 14 11.09 -3.91 -20.65
CA ASP A 14 9.88 -4.68 -20.98
C ASP A 14 10.09 -6.22 -20.84
N LEU A 15 10.78 -6.62 -19.78
CA LEU A 15 11.01 -8.02 -19.49
C LEU A 15 9.74 -8.66 -18.88
N PRO A 16 9.48 -9.96 -19.14
CA PRO A 16 8.37 -10.65 -18.52
C PRO A 16 8.41 -10.57 -17.00
N PHE A 17 7.28 -10.18 -16.41
CA PHE A 17 7.09 -10.15 -14.97
C PHE A 17 6.34 -11.41 -14.53
N VAL A 18 7.00 -12.30 -13.83
CA VAL A 18 6.42 -13.57 -13.38
C VAL A 18 6.55 -13.69 -11.88
N GLN A 19 5.48 -14.15 -11.22
CA GLN A 19 5.44 -14.40 -9.79
C GLN A 19 5.01 -15.84 -9.53
N PHE A 20 5.93 -16.66 -9.08
CA PHE A 20 5.71 -18.07 -8.79
C PHE A 20 5.45 -18.38 -7.33
N VAL A 21 5.18 -17.37 -6.50
CA VAL A 21 4.90 -17.50 -5.07
C VAL A 21 3.52 -16.92 -4.78
N ASP A 22 2.68 -17.66 -4.13
CA ASP A 22 1.35 -17.24 -3.73
C ASP A 22 1.34 -16.40 -2.43
N GLY A 23 0.15 -15.98 -1.97
CA GLY A 23 0.00 -15.17 -0.76
C GLY A 23 0.33 -15.89 0.56
N LYS A 24 0.57 -17.22 0.53
CA LYS A 24 1.01 -18.03 1.69
C LYS A 24 2.51 -18.26 1.68
N GLY A 25 3.18 -17.95 0.58
CA GLY A 25 4.59 -18.23 0.37
C GLY A 25 4.85 -19.58 -0.30
N ASP A 26 3.81 -20.23 -0.82
CA ASP A 26 3.93 -21.52 -1.50
C ASP A 26 4.13 -21.29 -2.99
N LEU A 27 4.92 -22.20 -3.63
CA LEU A 27 5.16 -22.14 -5.07
C LEU A 27 3.89 -22.53 -5.84
N THR A 28 3.62 -21.79 -6.93
CA THR A 28 2.44 -21.98 -7.77
C THR A 28 2.55 -23.18 -8.70
N GLU A 29 1.42 -23.58 -9.32
CA GLU A 29 1.33 -24.74 -10.20
C GLU A 29 2.20 -24.65 -11.47
N GLU A 30 2.66 -23.45 -11.83
CA GLU A 30 3.56 -23.24 -12.97
C GLU A 30 4.99 -23.71 -12.72
N THR A 31 5.31 -24.11 -11.49
CA THR A 31 6.63 -24.63 -11.13
C THR A 31 6.61 -26.14 -10.87
N PRO A 32 7.73 -26.86 -11.09
CA PRO A 32 7.84 -28.28 -10.73
C PRO A 32 7.71 -28.57 -9.24
N PHE A 33 7.78 -27.52 -8.41
CA PHE A 33 7.77 -27.57 -6.93
C PHE A 33 6.47 -27.04 -6.35
N ALA A 34 5.37 -27.10 -7.10
CA ALA A 34 4.07 -26.58 -6.71
C ALA A 34 3.62 -27.02 -5.32
N GLY A 35 3.09 -26.09 -4.53
CA GLY A 35 2.60 -26.33 -3.17
C GLY A 35 3.68 -26.45 -2.09
N MET A 36 4.97 -26.37 -2.45
CA MET A 36 6.05 -26.30 -1.46
C MET A 36 6.23 -24.86 -0.98
N PHE A 37 6.45 -24.67 0.32
CA PHE A 37 6.88 -23.39 0.84
C PHE A 37 8.24 -23.01 0.25
N VAL A 38 8.39 -21.75 -0.19
CA VAL A 38 9.53 -21.32 -0.99
C VAL A 38 10.90 -21.61 -0.35
N LYS A 39 11.02 -21.51 0.99
CA LYS A 39 12.27 -21.82 1.69
C LYS A 39 12.57 -23.33 1.74
N ASP A 40 11.53 -24.15 1.78
CA ASP A 40 11.67 -25.61 1.74
C ASP A 40 11.98 -26.08 0.33
N ALA A 41 11.57 -25.33 -0.69
CA ALA A 41 11.87 -25.60 -2.08
C ALA A 41 13.33 -25.28 -2.48
N ASP A 42 14.02 -24.36 -1.79
CA ASP A 42 15.39 -23.94 -2.11
C ASP A 42 16.35 -25.13 -2.32
N PRO A 43 16.42 -26.14 -1.42
CA PRO A 43 17.30 -27.31 -1.64
C PRO A 43 16.91 -28.17 -2.84
N GLU A 44 15.62 -28.29 -3.13
CA GLU A 44 15.13 -29.10 -4.26
C GLU A 44 15.41 -28.40 -5.60
N VAL A 45 15.28 -27.06 -5.63
CA VAL A 45 15.68 -26.25 -6.80
C VAL A 45 17.16 -26.39 -7.08
N LEU A 46 18.02 -26.36 -6.04
CA LEU A 46 19.47 -26.57 -6.22
C LEU A 46 19.79 -27.96 -6.78
N LYS A 47 19.12 -29.01 -6.29
CA LYS A 47 19.29 -30.39 -6.83
C LYS A 47 18.87 -30.50 -8.29
N ASP A 48 17.74 -29.87 -8.66
CA ASP A 48 17.27 -29.87 -10.06
C ASP A 48 18.24 -29.13 -10.96
N LEU A 49 18.76 -27.98 -10.55
CA LEU A 49 19.72 -27.20 -11.32
C LEU A 49 21.06 -27.98 -11.49
N ASP A 50 21.53 -28.66 -10.43
CA ASP A 50 22.73 -29.48 -10.48
C ASP A 50 22.54 -30.68 -11.43
N ALA A 51 21.42 -31.40 -11.31
CA ALA A 51 21.08 -32.52 -12.18
C ALA A 51 21.03 -32.15 -13.67
N ARG A 52 20.66 -30.91 -13.96
CA ARG A 52 20.57 -30.35 -15.34
C ARG A 52 21.89 -29.72 -15.79
N GLY A 53 22.94 -29.71 -14.96
CA GLY A 53 24.22 -29.06 -15.27
C GLY A 53 24.13 -27.53 -15.36
N LEU A 54 23.18 -26.93 -14.72
CA LEU A 54 22.92 -25.47 -14.73
C LEU A 54 23.38 -24.78 -13.44
N LEU A 55 23.75 -25.53 -12.42
CA LEU A 55 24.28 -25.00 -11.18
C LEU A 55 25.76 -24.64 -11.35
N PHE A 56 26.09 -23.35 -11.23
CA PHE A 56 27.46 -22.88 -11.26
C PHE A 56 28.14 -23.04 -9.90
N ASP A 57 27.48 -22.54 -8.84
CA ASP A 57 27.95 -22.61 -7.46
C ASP A 57 26.80 -22.32 -6.49
N ALA A 58 26.89 -22.83 -5.27
CA ALA A 58 25.91 -22.59 -4.21
C ALA A 58 26.62 -22.46 -2.84
N PRO A 59 27.47 -21.45 -2.65
CA PRO A 59 28.17 -21.25 -1.38
C PRO A 59 27.20 -20.87 -0.27
N LYS A 60 27.44 -21.38 0.93
CA LYS A 60 26.70 -20.93 2.11
C LYS A 60 27.25 -19.57 2.54
N PHE A 61 26.35 -18.59 2.66
CA PHE A 61 26.68 -17.26 3.12
C PHE A 61 25.83 -16.92 4.35
N GLU A 62 26.49 -16.55 5.44
CA GLU A 62 25.82 -16.10 6.66
C GLU A 62 25.61 -14.58 6.60
N HIS A 63 24.38 -14.15 6.77
CA HIS A 63 24.00 -12.75 6.77
C HIS A 63 22.78 -12.51 7.67
N GLU A 64 22.57 -11.27 8.07
CA GLU A 64 21.34 -10.88 8.77
C GLU A 64 20.14 -10.95 7.81
N TYR A 65 19.03 -11.53 8.31
CA TYR A 65 17.81 -11.68 7.54
C TYR A 65 16.60 -11.15 8.31
N PRO A 66 15.69 -10.39 7.69
CA PRO A 66 14.54 -9.84 8.39
C PRO A 66 13.53 -10.94 8.76
N HIS A 67 13.10 -10.93 10.01
CA HIS A 67 12.08 -11.83 10.53
C HIS A 67 10.85 -11.05 11.01
N CYS A 68 9.70 -11.73 11.03
CA CYS A 68 8.47 -11.17 11.56
C CYS A 68 8.59 -10.94 13.07
N TRP A 69 8.40 -9.72 13.53
CA TRP A 69 8.49 -9.38 14.95
C TRP A 69 7.44 -10.05 15.85
N ARG A 70 6.40 -10.68 15.27
CA ARG A 70 5.34 -11.40 16.01
C ARG A 70 5.58 -12.89 16.14
N CYS A 71 6.02 -13.55 15.07
CA CYS A 71 6.11 -15.01 15.00
C CYS A 71 7.50 -15.49 14.61
N ASP A 72 8.46 -14.60 14.45
CA ASP A 72 9.86 -14.88 14.12
C ASP A 72 10.07 -15.67 12.81
N THR A 73 9.05 -15.75 11.96
CA THR A 73 9.19 -16.36 10.63
C THR A 73 9.99 -15.46 9.70
N PRO A 74 10.86 -16.02 8.84
CA PRO A 74 11.57 -15.26 7.81
C PRO A 74 10.60 -14.52 6.89
N LEU A 75 10.88 -13.27 6.58
CA LEU A 75 10.08 -12.48 5.65
C LEU A 75 10.42 -12.85 4.21
N LEU A 76 9.43 -12.79 3.33
CA LEU A 76 9.61 -12.98 1.89
C LEU A 76 9.48 -11.65 1.17
N TYR A 77 10.38 -11.40 0.21
CA TYR A 77 10.26 -10.28 -0.71
C TYR A 77 9.54 -10.76 -1.97
N TYR A 78 8.30 -10.32 -2.15
CA TYR A 78 7.56 -10.56 -3.37
C TYR A 78 6.67 -9.37 -3.72
N PRO A 79 6.39 -9.13 -5.01
CA PRO A 79 5.56 -8.01 -5.43
C PRO A 79 4.10 -8.24 -5.05
N LYS A 80 3.44 -7.17 -4.61
CA LYS A 80 2.05 -7.18 -4.20
C LYS A 80 1.35 -5.92 -4.71
N GLU A 81 0.14 -6.09 -5.23
CA GLU A 81 -0.73 -4.95 -5.51
C GLU A 81 -1.02 -4.18 -4.23
N SER A 82 -0.82 -2.88 -4.27
CA SER A 82 -1.03 -1.98 -3.14
C SER A 82 -1.59 -0.66 -3.62
N TRP A 83 -2.27 0.07 -2.73
CA TRP A 83 -2.74 1.42 -2.99
C TRP A 83 -1.67 2.42 -2.60
N PHE A 84 -1.47 3.43 -3.46
CA PHE A 84 -0.48 4.47 -3.25
C PHE A 84 -1.11 5.84 -3.34
N VAL A 85 -0.65 6.76 -2.51
CA VAL A 85 -0.86 8.20 -2.69
C VAL A 85 0.30 8.71 -3.54
N ALA A 86 -0.02 9.38 -4.67
CA ALA A 86 0.96 9.88 -5.64
C ALA A 86 1.68 11.13 -5.10
N MET A 87 2.46 10.98 -4.03
CA MET A 87 3.19 12.06 -3.36
C MET A 87 4.21 12.74 -4.27
N THR A 88 4.77 12.00 -5.22
CA THR A 88 5.71 12.53 -6.21
C THR A 88 5.13 13.65 -7.04
N LYS A 89 3.80 13.68 -7.25
CA LYS A 89 3.11 14.76 -7.97
C LYS A 89 3.02 16.06 -7.17
N LEU A 90 3.16 15.98 -5.85
CA LEU A 90 3.07 17.13 -4.93
C LEU A 90 4.44 17.61 -4.47
N ARG A 91 5.54 17.02 -4.95
CA ARG A 91 6.91 17.31 -4.51
C ARG A 91 7.22 18.81 -4.47
N ASP A 92 6.99 19.50 -5.57
CA ASP A 92 7.35 20.91 -5.70
C ASP A 92 6.55 21.79 -4.73
N GLU A 93 5.27 21.49 -4.54
CA GLU A 93 4.41 22.18 -3.58
C GLU A 93 4.84 21.91 -2.13
N LEU A 94 5.21 20.68 -1.81
CA LEU A 94 5.72 20.29 -0.49
C LEU A 94 7.02 21.03 -0.16
N VAL A 95 7.97 21.10 -1.11
CA VAL A 95 9.22 21.83 -0.97
C VAL A 95 8.95 23.35 -0.83
N ALA A 96 8.05 23.91 -1.65
CA ALA A 96 7.69 25.32 -1.57
C ALA A 96 7.06 25.69 -0.21
N ASN A 97 6.19 24.83 0.32
CA ASN A 97 5.57 25.03 1.64
C ASN A 97 6.58 24.87 2.76
N ASN A 98 7.49 23.90 2.69
CA ASN A 98 8.58 23.75 3.66
C ASN A 98 9.43 25.02 3.77
N ASN A 99 9.67 25.71 2.66
CA ASN A 99 10.45 26.95 2.65
C ASN A 99 9.74 28.13 3.34
N LYS A 100 8.43 28.06 3.57
CA LYS A 100 7.64 29.08 4.31
C LYS A 100 7.66 28.86 5.81
N ILE A 101 8.07 27.67 6.29
CA ILE A 101 8.06 27.30 7.70
C ILE A 101 9.26 27.94 8.42
N ASN A 102 9.03 28.49 9.59
CA ASN A 102 10.07 28.95 10.50
C ASN A 102 10.64 27.77 11.30
N TRP A 103 11.64 27.12 10.74
CA TRP A 103 12.30 26.00 11.39
C TRP A 103 13.27 26.46 12.50
N TYR A 104 13.28 25.75 13.62
CA TYR A 104 14.27 25.94 14.67
C TYR A 104 14.88 24.59 15.06
N PRO A 105 16.15 24.33 14.80
CA PRO A 105 17.08 25.18 14.01
C PRO A 105 16.76 25.21 12.53
N ASP A 106 17.14 26.28 11.85
CA ASP A 106 16.87 26.50 10.40
C ASP A 106 17.45 25.41 9.50
N THR A 107 18.50 24.75 9.94
CA THR A 107 19.15 23.64 9.20
C THR A 107 18.22 22.48 8.88
N ILE A 108 17.08 22.31 9.58
CA ILE A 108 16.08 21.29 9.30
C ILE A 108 15.45 21.52 7.91
N ARG A 109 15.22 22.78 7.53
CA ARG A 109 14.57 23.17 6.27
C ARG A 109 15.27 22.60 5.05
N THR A 110 16.59 22.78 4.93
CA THR A 110 17.40 22.32 3.80
C THR A 110 18.16 21.03 4.09
N GLY A 111 18.19 20.61 5.35
CA GLY A 111 18.84 19.40 5.81
C GLY A 111 17.95 18.17 5.66
N ARG A 112 17.79 17.43 6.77
CA ARG A 112 17.11 16.12 6.75
C ARG A 112 15.68 16.17 6.20
N PHE A 113 14.89 17.16 6.62
CA PHE A 113 13.50 17.25 6.19
C PHE A 113 13.37 17.76 4.76
N GLY A 114 14.12 18.80 4.40
CA GLY A 114 14.14 19.30 3.02
C GLY A 114 14.55 18.22 2.03
N LYS A 115 15.64 17.50 2.31
CA LYS A 115 16.07 16.37 1.46
C LYS A 115 15.07 15.22 1.39
N PHE A 116 14.35 14.96 2.47
CA PHE A 116 13.26 13.98 2.47
C PHE A 116 12.15 14.39 1.49
N LEU A 117 11.75 15.67 1.47
CA LEU A 117 10.74 16.18 0.55
C LEU A 117 11.23 16.21 -0.90
N GLU A 118 12.48 16.60 -1.13
CA GLU A 118 13.10 16.60 -2.47
C GLU A 118 13.14 15.20 -3.09
N ASN A 119 13.29 14.17 -2.26
CA ASN A 119 13.36 12.78 -2.66
C ASN A 119 12.09 11.99 -2.28
N VAL A 120 10.94 12.67 -2.12
CA VAL A 120 9.69 12.02 -1.77
C VAL A 120 9.32 10.97 -2.81
N ILE A 121 8.92 9.80 -2.34
CA ILE A 121 8.38 8.70 -3.13
C ILE A 121 6.87 8.56 -2.88
N ASP A 122 6.17 7.87 -3.76
CA ASP A 122 4.76 7.58 -3.57
C ASP A 122 4.54 6.74 -2.30
N TRP A 123 3.54 7.12 -1.52
CA TRP A 123 3.28 6.49 -0.22
C TRP A 123 2.35 5.29 -0.37
N GLY A 124 2.87 4.10 -0.11
CA GLY A 124 2.08 2.87 -0.01
C GLY A 124 1.17 2.90 1.22
N ILE A 125 -0.10 3.26 0.99
CA ILE A 125 -1.04 3.61 2.07
C ILE A 125 -1.85 2.42 2.58
N SER A 126 -1.99 1.34 1.79
CA SER A 126 -2.83 0.20 2.16
C SER A 126 -2.11 -0.83 3.03
N ARG A 127 -2.85 -1.44 3.94
CA ARG A 127 -2.37 -2.54 4.80
C ARG A 127 -3.36 -3.69 4.79
N ASP A 128 -2.85 -4.93 4.70
CA ASP A 128 -3.63 -6.15 4.87
C ASP A 128 -3.80 -6.44 6.35
N ARG A 129 -4.76 -5.79 6.95
CA ARG A 129 -5.15 -5.97 8.34
C ARG A 129 -6.67 -6.13 8.42
N TYR A 130 -7.12 -6.87 9.42
CA TYR A 130 -8.55 -6.92 9.69
C TYR A 130 -9.03 -5.62 10.34
N TRP A 131 -8.36 -5.18 11.40
CA TRP A 131 -8.72 -3.97 12.13
C TRP A 131 -7.87 -2.76 11.72
N GLY A 132 -8.53 -1.65 11.57
CA GLY A 132 -7.99 -0.35 11.19
C GLY A 132 -9.02 0.46 10.41
N THR A 133 -8.69 1.69 10.02
CA THR A 133 -9.54 2.54 9.19
C THR A 133 -9.69 1.93 7.79
N PRO A 134 -10.88 1.52 7.38
CA PRO A 134 -11.09 0.91 6.06
C PRO A 134 -10.77 1.90 4.93
N LEU A 135 -10.09 1.43 3.89
CA LEU A 135 -9.81 2.26 2.71
C LEU A 135 -11.14 2.62 2.01
N PRO A 136 -11.50 3.91 1.86
CA PRO A 136 -12.80 4.34 1.35
C PRO A 136 -12.86 4.31 -0.19
N VAL A 137 -12.40 3.23 -0.80
CA VAL A 137 -12.36 3.07 -2.26
C VAL A 137 -13.17 1.85 -2.68
N TRP A 138 -14.09 2.05 -3.62
CA TRP A 138 -14.85 0.99 -4.26
C TRP A 138 -14.32 0.72 -5.66
N LYS A 139 -14.20 -0.55 -6.01
CA LYS A 139 -13.69 -1.01 -7.31
C LYS A 139 -14.78 -1.78 -8.06
N CYS A 140 -14.91 -1.49 -9.34
CA CYS A 140 -15.75 -2.24 -10.28
C CYS A 140 -14.90 -3.18 -11.13
N ASP A 141 -15.46 -4.31 -11.54
CA ASP A 141 -14.81 -5.24 -12.47
C ASP A 141 -14.49 -4.60 -13.85
N CYS A 142 -15.15 -3.50 -14.20
CA CYS A 142 -14.84 -2.72 -15.41
C CYS A 142 -13.60 -1.80 -15.25
N GLY A 143 -12.93 -1.85 -14.10
CA GLY A 143 -11.76 -1.02 -13.78
C GLY A 143 -12.09 0.37 -13.23
N HIS A 144 -13.38 0.75 -13.11
CA HIS A 144 -13.75 2.02 -12.49
C HIS A 144 -13.51 2.00 -10.98
N LEU A 145 -12.99 3.10 -10.47
CA LEU A 145 -12.73 3.34 -9.04
C LEU A 145 -13.56 4.53 -8.57
N GLU A 146 -14.08 4.43 -7.37
CA GLU A 146 -14.81 5.49 -6.67
C GLU A 146 -14.22 5.64 -5.27
N CYS A 147 -13.78 6.85 -4.92
CA CYS A 147 -13.30 7.18 -3.58
C CYS A 147 -14.38 8.02 -2.89
N ILE A 148 -14.82 7.58 -1.72
CA ILE A 148 -15.90 8.21 -0.96
C ILE A 148 -15.32 9.10 0.13
N GLY A 149 -15.73 10.37 0.17
CA GLY A 149 -15.20 11.39 1.06
C GLY A 149 -16.07 11.67 2.30
N SER A 150 -17.33 11.23 2.33
CA SER A 150 -18.21 11.44 3.49
C SER A 150 -19.30 10.37 3.62
N ILE A 151 -19.94 10.32 4.79
CA ILE A 151 -21.06 9.40 5.06
C ILE A 151 -22.27 9.76 4.18
N GLU A 152 -22.51 11.04 3.95
CA GLU A 152 -23.58 11.54 3.09
C GLU A 152 -23.37 11.06 1.65
N GLU A 153 -22.17 11.23 1.13
CA GLU A 153 -21.80 10.74 -0.20
C GLU A 153 -21.94 9.21 -0.31
N LEU A 154 -21.54 8.49 0.75
CA LEU A 154 -21.70 7.04 0.81
C LEU A 154 -23.18 6.65 0.70
N LYS A 155 -24.04 7.28 1.48
CA LYS A 155 -25.49 7.02 1.49
C LYS A 155 -26.15 7.36 0.13
N GLU A 156 -25.71 8.43 -0.51
CA GLU A 156 -26.21 8.84 -1.83
C GLU A 156 -25.86 7.83 -2.93
N LYS A 157 -24.63 7.33 -2.92
CA LYS A 157 -24.09 6.46 -3.97
C LYS A 157 -24.31 4.97 -3.72
N ALA A 158 -24.60 4.58 -2.50
CA ALA A 158 -24.81 3.18 -2.13
C ALA A 158 -26.12 2.62 -2.73
N LEU A 159 -26.09 1.32 -3.05
CA LEU A 159 -27.31 0.59 -3.40
C LEU A 159 -28.24 0.47 -2.20
N GLU A 160 -27.64 0.15 -1.05
CA GLU A 160 -28.27 0.07 0.26
C GLU A 160 -27.25 0.50 1.30
N CYS A 161 -27.62 1.36 2.25
CA CYS A 161 -26.77 1.80 3.35
C CYS A 161 -27.64 2.00 4.59
N PRO A 162 -27.30 1.38 5.73
CA PRO A 162 -27.96 1.65 7.01
C PRO A 162 -27.84 3.14 7.41
N GLU A 163 -28.85 3.66 8.11
CA GLU A 163 -28.82 5.05 8.62
C GLU A 163 -27.67 5.28 9.60
N ASP A 164 -27.38 4.30 10.43
CA ASP A 164 -26.35 4.27 11.47
C ASP A 164 -25.17 3.38 11.08
N ILE A 165 -24.70 3.46 9.83
CA ILE A 165 -23.63 2.61 9.32
C ILE A 165 -22.38 2.69 10.20
N GLU A 166 -21.91 1.53 10.65
CA GLU A 166 -20.60 1.38 11.27
C GLU A 166 -19.54 1.29 10.18
N LEU A 167 -18.56 2.21 10.20
CA LEU A 167 -17.55 2.35 9.14
C LEU A 167 -16.40 1.35 9.26
N HIS A 168 -16.36 0.52 10.31
CA HIS A 168 -15.36 -0.54 10.45
C HIS A 168 -15.80 -1.85 9.79
N LYS A 169 -14.85 -2.75 9.61
CA LYS A 169 -15.12 -4.12 9.18
C LYS A 169 -15.85 -4.89 10.30
N PRO A 170 -16.76 -5.79 9.97
CA PRO A 170 -17.16 -6.22 8.61
C PRO A 170 -18.28 -5.38 7.99
N TYR A 171 -18.83 -4.39 8.70
CA TYR A 171 -20.05 -3.70 8.34
C TYR A 171 -19.93 -2.92 7.02
N ILE A 172 -18.89 -2.11 6.88
CA ILE A 172 -18.64 -1.31 5.67
C ILE A 172 -18.38 -2.18 4.42
N ASP A 173 -17.89 -3.40 4.59
CA ASP A 173 -17.63 -4.33 3.49
C ASP A 173 -18.93 -4.84 2.84
N ASN A 174 -20.07 -4.68 3.50
CA ASN A 174 -21.39 -5.04 2.99
C ASN A 174 -22.08 -3.88 2.25
N VAL A 175 -21.48 -2.70 2.24
CA VAL A 175 -22.00 -1.55 1.48
C VAL A 175 -21.42 -1.59 0.06
N TYR A 176 -22.33 -1.57 -0.91
CA TYR A 176 -21.99 -1.66 -2.34
C TYR A 176 -22.46 -0.41 -3.06
N LEU A 177 -21.68 0.06 -4.03
CA LEU A 177 -22.07 1.17 -4.87
C LEU A 177 -22.55 0.68 -6.24
N LYS A 178 -23.28 1.52 -6.96
CA LYS A 178 -23.61 1.32 -8.36
C LYS A 178 -22.56 1.99 -9.24
N CYS A 179 -21.91 1.22 -10.10
CA CYS A 179 -20.91 1.77 -11.01
C CYS A 179 -21.54 2.75 -12.01
N PRO A 180 -21.07 4.00 -12.06
CA PRO A 180 -21.60 4.99 -13.00
C PRO A 180 -21.24 4.68 -14.45
N LYS A 181 -20.18 3.89 -14.70
CA LYS A 181 -19.76 3.54 -16.06
C LYS A 181 -20.52 2.35 -16.67
N CYS A 182 -20.76 1.31 -15.87
CA CYS A 182 -21.32 0.07 -16.42
C CYS A 182 -22.59 -0.41 -15.71
N GLY A 183 -23.04 0.29 -14.66
CA GLY A 183 -24.23 -0.03 -13.89
C GLY A 183 -24.09 -1.24 -12.95
N LYS A 184 -22.94 -1.96 -12.98
CA LYS A 184 -22.70 -3.12 -12.13
C LYS A 184 -22.38 -2.71 -10.69
N LYS A 185 -22.45 -3.69 -9.80
CA LYS A 185 -22.15 -3.56 -8.38
C LYS A 185 -20.64 -3.37 -8.17
N MET A 186 -20.26 -2.37 -7.38
CA MET A 186 -18.88 -2.13 -6.95
C MET A 186 -18.68 -2.64 -5.54
N LYS A 187 -17.50 -3.18 -5.27
CA LYS A 187 -17.07 -3.65 -3.94
C LYS A 187 -15.99 -2.75 -3.38
N ARG A 188 -16.00 -2.55 -2.07
CA ARG A 188 -14.93 -1.83 -1.38
C ARG A 188 -13.60 -2.59 -1.48
N ALA A 189 -12.50 -1.87 -1.57
CA ALA A 189 -11.16 -2.40 -1.40
C ALA A 189 -11.02 -3.02 0.00
N LYS A 190 -10.53 -4.27 0.07
CA LYS A 190 -10.50 -5.05 1.34
C LYS A 190 -9.50 -4.52 2.37
N GLU A 191 -8.54 -3.72 1.93
CA GLU A 191 -7.45 -3.19 2.74
C GLU A 191 -7.96 -2.14 3.74
N VAL A 192 -7.12 -1.86 4.74
CA VAL A 192 -7.25 -0.72 5.64
C VAL A 192 -6.14 0.29 5.36
N ILE A 193 -6.33 1.52 5.82
CA ILE A 193 -5.34 2.59 5.69
C ILE A 193 -4.21 2.37 6.69
N ASP A 194 -3.01 2.81 6.35
CA ASP A 194 -1.87 2.89 7.26
C ASP A 194 -2.20 3.79 8.45
N CYS A 195 -1.93 3.34 9.68
CA CYS A 195 -2.17 4.12 10.89
C CYS A 195 -1.42 5.46 10.93
N TRP A 196 -0.33 5.60 10.17
CA TRP A 196 0.35 6.89 10.03
C TRP A 196 -0.49 7.93 9.28
N PHE A 197 -1.43 7.51 8.46
CA PHE A 197 -2.40 8.42 7.85
C PHE A 197 -3.34 8.99 8.90
N ASP A 198 -3.89 8.14 9.78
CA ASP A 198 -4.76 8.58 10.87
C ASP A 198 -4.04 9.59 11.77
N SER A 199 -2.80 9.28 12.16
CA SER A 199 -1.96 10.18 12.94
C SER A 199 -1.64 11.49 12.22
N GLY A 200 -1.28 11.42 10.93
CA GLY A 200 -0.93 12.58 10.11
C GLY A 200 -2.11 13.49 9.78
N SER A 201 -3.35 12.96 9.84
CA SER A 201 -4.56 13.73 9.59
C SER A 201 -5.05 14.55 10.79
N MET A 202 -4.57 14.27 12.01
CA MET A 202 -5.05 14.91 13.24
C MET A 202 -4.99 16.44 13.23
N PRO A 203 -4.01 17.13 12.61
CA PRO A 203 -4.01 18.59 12.57
C PRO A 203 -5.28 19.22 12.02
N PHE A 204 -6.00 18.54 11.12
CA PHE A 204 -7.30 18.98 10.57
C PHE A 204 -8.46 18.09 11.00
N ALA A 205 -8.26 16.79 11.20
CA ALA A 205 -9.33 15.88 11.60
C ALA A 205 -9.92 16.21 12.99
N GLN A 206 -9.12 16.71 13.94
CA GLN A 206 -9.62 17.14 15.24
C GLN A 206 -10.66 18.28 15.17
N TRP A 207 -10.68 19.04 14.09
CA TRP A 207 -11.64 20.11 13.83
C TRP A 207 -12.84 19.65 13.01
N HIS A 208 -12.83 18.41 12.57
CA HIS A 208 -13.76 17.87 11.56
C HIS A 208 -13.78 18.69 10.27
N TYR A 209 -12.59 19.27 9.93
CA TYR A 209 -12.39 20.02 8.69
C TYR A 209 -12.40 19.06 7.49
N PRO A 210 -13.00 19.42 6.33
CA PRO A 210 -13.60 20.73 5.99
C PRO A 210 -15.11 20.85 6.27
N PHE A 211 -15.73 19.88 6.94
CA PHE A 211 -17.18 19.79 7.12
C PHE A 211 -17.68 20.72 8.22
N GLU A 212 -16.90 20.87 9.30
CA GLU A 212 -17.22 21.70 10.46
C GLU A 212 -16.02 22.57 10.84
N ASN A 213 -16.25 23.56 11.72
CA ASN A 213 -15.23 24.38 12.39
C ASN A 213 -14.19 25.02 11.44
N LYS A 214 -14.58 25.29 10.19
CA LYS A 214 -13.64 25.81 9.16
C LYS A 214 -12.98 27.12 9.57
N GLU A 215 -13.74 28.07 10.10
CA GLU A 215 -13.19 29.37 10.56
C GLU A 215 -12.19 29.18 11.71
N MET A 216 -12.47 28.26 12.63
CA MET A 216 -11.58 27.93 13.74
C MET A 216 -10.29 27.28 13.23
N PHE A 217 -10.40 26.39 12.26
CA PHE A 217 -9.25 25.78 11.60
C PHE A 217 -8.39 26.82 10.89
N ASP A 218 -8.98 27.68 10.04
CA ASP A 218 -8.28 28.67 9.25
C ASP A 218 -7.55 29.70 10.14
N ASN A 219 -8.04 29.97 11.34
CA ASN A 219 -7.42 30.89 12.31
C ASN A 219 -6.33 30.25 13.19
N ASN A 220 -6.28 28.93 13.30
CA ASN A 220 -5.37 28.22 14.23
C ASN A 220 -4.38 27.28 13.53
N PHE A 221 -4.55 27.03 12.22
CA PHE A 221 -3.66 26.17 11.46
C PHE A 221 -2.92 26.97 10.37
N PRO A 222 -1.61 26.74 10.20
CA PRO A 222 -0.63 26.00 11.00
C PRO A 222 -0.08 26.83 12.14
#